data_c39d0b40bef7cf1cbfd3432caad74ec9
#
_entry.id   c39d0b40bef7cf1cbfd3432caad74ec9
#
_cell.length_a   1.000
_cell.length_b   1.000
_cell.length_c   1.000
_cell.angle_alpha   90.00
_cell.angle_beta   90.00
_cell.angle_gamma   90.00
#
_symmetry.space_group_name_H-M   'P 1'
#
loop_
_entity.id
_entity.type
_entity.pdbx_description
1 polymer ?
#
loop_
_entity_poly.entity_id
_entity_poly.type
_entity_poly.pdbx_seq_one_letter_code
_entity_poly.pdbx_strand_id
1 'polypeptide(L)'
;MRLYCILIVTGSLSLSGFIIHSCFRMVDRAQQRIWVLSSAQVLEATAGDRKDNIVVEARGHIRAFHQSFFTLDPDEKVIQTNITRALYLADGSAKRVYENLKENGYYAGIISGNISQRVEVDSITLDLHALPYYFHCWATETITRPTSQVTRNLVTEGWLRPVSRSDNNLHGFIIERWNILENKDLKVEAR
;
A
#
# COMPACT_ATOMS: atom_id res chain seq x y z
N MET A 1 5.25 49.80 45.18
CA MET A 1 5.19 49.93 43.73
C MET A 1 5.96 48.79 42.99
N ARG A 2 7.25 48.54 43.25
CA ARG A 2 8.04 47.52 42.55
C ARG A 2 7.45 46.08 42.61
N LEU A 3 6.91 45.69 43.80
CA LEU A 3 6.33 44.36 43.99
C LEU A 3 5.06 44.17 43.14
N TYR A 4 4.21 45.17 43.02
CA TYR A 4 3.00 45.15 42.19
C TYR A 4 3.33 45.04 40.71
N CYS A 5 4.36 45.73 40.20
CA CYS A 5 4.78 45.63 38.86
C CYS A 5 5.31 44.20 38.49
N ILE A 6 6.07 43.59 39.42
CA ILE A 6 6.57 42.21 39.24
C ILE A 6 5.41 41.21 39.18
N LEU A 7 4.41 41.37 40.04
CA LEU A 7 3.21 40.50 40.09
C LEU A 7 2.38 40.59 38.81
N ILE A 8 2.21 41.79 38.25
CA ILE A 8 1.50 42.01 37.00
C ILE A 8 2.28 41.40 35.82
N VAL A 9 3.59 41.59 35.76
CA VAL A 9 4.43 41.05 34.67
C VAL A 9 4.46 39.53 34.72
N THR A 10 4.64 38.89 35.87
CA THR A 10 4.61 37.44 36.03
C THR A 10 3.24 36.83 35.66
N GLY A 11 2.14 37.51 36.13
CA GLY A 11 0.80 37.10 35.73
C GLY A 11 0.51 37.16 34.24
N SER A 12 0.96 38.25 33.58
CA SER A 12 0.83 38.43 32.16
C SER A 12 1.62 37.37 31.37
N LEU A 13 2.86 37.08 31.77
CA LEU A 13 3.69 36.03 31.15
C LEU A 13 3.07 34.64 31.30
N SER A 14 2.54 34.31 32.49
CA SER A 14 1.85 33.05 32.74
C SER A 14 0.58 32.89 31.88
N LEU A 15 -0.21 33.96 31.78
CA LEU A 15 -1.42 33.96 30.94
C LEU A 15 -1.08 33.79 29.46
N SER A 16 -0.04 34.51 28.97
CA SER A 16 0.42 34.39 27.57
C SER A 16 0.90 32.97 27.30
N GLY A 17 1.69 32.37 28.16
CA GLY A 17 2.15 30.99 28.04
C GLY A 17 0.99 29.98 28.01
N PHE A 18 -0.03 30.17 28.83
CA PHE A 18 -1.22 29.34 28.83
C PHE A 18 -2.03 29.48 27.51
N ILE A 19 -2.20 30.68 27.01
CA ILE A 19 -2.91 30.91 25.73
C ILE A 19 -2.17 30.25 24.59
N ILE A 20 -0.86 30.43 24.50
CA ILE A 20 -0.02 29.80 23.45
C ILE A 20 -0.15 28.28 23.51
N HIS A 21 -0.01 27.68 24.71
CA HIS A 21 -0.15 26.25 24.89
C HIS A 21 -1.55 25.74 24.49
N SER A 22 -2.60 26.47 24.84
CA SER A 22 -3.97 26.13 24.47
C SER A 22 -4.22 26.25 22.97
N CYS A 23 -3.63 27.25 22.31
CA CYS A 23 -3.69 27.39 20.84
C CYS A 23 -3.02 26.21 20.14
N PHE A 24 -1.83 25.81 20.56
CA PHE A 24 -1.16 24.63 19.98
C PHE A 24 -1.99 23.36 20.13
N ARG A 25 -2.57 23.11 21.30
CA ARG A 25 -3.48 21.98 21.51
C ARG A 25 -4.72 22.03 20.62
N MET A 26 -5.25 23.22 20.36
CA MET A 26 -6.42 23.40 19.51
C MET A 26 -6.08 23.13 18.05
N VAL A 27 -4.93 23.60 17.59
CA VAL A 27 -4.42 23.35 16.24
C VAL A 27 -4.16 21.83 16.02
N ASP A 28 -3.51 21.16 16.97
CA ASP A 28 -3.29 19.71 16.89
C ASP A 28 -4.61 18.94 16.79
N ARG A 29 -5.62 19.30 17.59
CA ARG A 29 -6.95 18.67 17.50
C ARG A 29 -7.67 18.98 16.18
N ALA A 30 -7.52 20.18 15.64
CA ALA A 30 -8.14 20.57 14.36
C ALA A 30 -7.49 19.83 13.18
N GLN A 31 -6.18 19.57 13.22
CA GLN A 31 -5.47 18.81 12.18
C GLN A 31 -5.77 17.31 12.20
N GLN A 32 -6.31 16.78 13.32
CA GLN A 32 -6.73 15.38 13.42
C GLN A 32 -8.14 15.11 12.86
N ARG A 33 -8.87 16.15 12.43
CA ARG A 33 -10.21 16.00 11.88
C ARG A 33 -10.16 16.05 10.35
N ILE A 34 -10.44 14.92 9.71
CA ILE A 34 -10.60 14.84 8.26
C ILE A 34 -12.10 14.85 7.95
N TRP A 35 -12.54 15.82 7.18
CA TRP A 35 -13.91 15.89 6.68
C TRP A 35 -13.99 15.09 5.38
N VAL A 36 -14.68 13.96 5.38
CA VAL A 36 -14.94 13.18 4.18
C VAL A 36 -16.35 13.51 3.68
N LEU A 37 -16.43 14.12 2.51
CA LEU A 37 -17.69 14.28 1.78
C LEU A 37 -17.99 12.94 1.07
N SER A 38 -18.91 12.17 1.61
CA SER A 38 -19.47 11.01 0.92
C SER A 38 -20.99 11.20 0.79
N SER A 39 -21.46 11.23 -0.44
CA SER A 39 -22.89 11.17 -0.80
C SER A 39 -23.79 12.11 0.02
N ALA A 40 -23.49 13.44 0.03
CA ALA A 40 -24.29 14.49 0.67
C ALA A 40 -24.44 14.41 2.21
N GLN A 41 -23.72 13.55 2.90
CA GLN A 41 -23.61 13.57 4.37
C GLN A 41 -22.17 13.84 4.79
N VAL A 42 -22.01 14.85 5.65
CA VAL A 42 -20.73 15.16 6.30
C VAL A 42 -20.53 14.16 7.45
N LEU A 43 -19.70 13.15 7.23
CA LEU A 43 -19.31 12.23 8.29
C LEU A 43 -17.99 12.72 8.90
N GLU A 44 -18.02 12.98 10.20
CA GLU A 44 -16.81 13.27 10.97
C GLU A 44 -16.02 11.96 11.14
N ALA A 45 -15.00 11.75 10.30
CA ALA A 45 -14.09 10.64 10.46
C ALA A 45 -13.03 11.04 11.49
N THR A 46 -12.98 10.35 12.62
CA THR A 46 -11.88 10.47 13.58
C THR A 46 -10.62 9.97 12.87
N ALA A 47 -9.65 10.83 12.66
CA ALA A 47 -8.34 10.42 12.17
C ALA A 47 -7.75 9.48 13.23
N GLY A 48 -7.74 8.19 12.94
CA GLY A 48 -6.93 7.24 13.70
C GLY A 48 -5.48 7.68 13.71
N ASP A 49 -4.70 7.18 14.68
CA ASP A 49 -3.33 7.62 14.84
C ASP A 49 -2.61 7.50 13.49
N ARG A 50 -1.90 8.56 13.07
CA ARG A 50 -1.27 8.66 11.74
C ARG A 50 -0.39 7.46 11.43
N LYS A 51 0.20 6.85 12.45
CA LYS A 51 1.01 5.63 12.31
C LYS A 51 0.16 4.40 11.95
N ASP A 52 -1.00 4.24 12.55
CA ASP A 52 -1.90 3.11 12.25
C ASP A 52 -2.44 3.21 10.83
N ASN A 53 -2.76 4.41 10.36
CA ASN A 53 -3.20 4.66 8.99
C ASN A 53 -2.10 4.31 7.96
N ILE A 54 -0.82 4.62 8.25
CA ILE A 54 0.30 4.30 7.37
C ILE A 54 0.42 2.77 7.19
N VAL A 55 0.31 1.98 8.26
CA VAL A 55 0.39 0.52 8.20
C VAL A 55 -0.73 -0.06 7.32
N VAL A 56 -1.97 0.40 7.53
CA VAL A 56 -3.14 -0.08 6.78
C VAL A 56 -3.02 0.28 5.30
N GLU A 57 -2.66 1.53 5.00
CA GLU A 57 -2.48 2.02 3.62
C GLU A 57 -1.31 1.31 2.91
N ALA A 58 -0.18 1.11 3.60
CA ALA A 58 0.96 0.39 3.06
C ALA A 58 0.61 -1.07 2.72
N ARG A 59 -0.08 -1.78 3.61
CA ARG A 59 -0.58 -3.13 3.36
C ARG A 59 -1.60 -3.18 2.22
N GLY A 60 -2.50 -2.20 2.16
CA GLY A 60 -3.45 -2.03 1.07
C GLY A 60 -2.75 -1.87 -0.28
N HIS A 61 -1.71 -1.03 -0.34
CA HIS A 61 -0.92 -0.79 -1.54
C HIS A 61 -0.19 -2.05 -2.02
N ILE A 62 0.49 -2.77 -1.12
CA ILE A 62 1.19 -4.02 -1.44
C ILE A 62 0.19 -5.07 -1.96
N ARG A 63 -0.96 -5.22 -1.29
CA ARG A 63 -2.01 -6.15 -1.72
C ARG A 63 -2.55 -5.80 -3.10
N ALA A 64 -2.87 -4.53 -3.35
CA ALA A 64 -3.37 -4.06 -4.64
C ALA A 64 -2.37 -4.30 -5.77
N PHE A 65 -1.07 -4.08 -5.52
CA PHE A 65 -0.01 -4.38 -6.47
C PHE A 65 0.03 -5.88 -6.81
N HIS A 66 0.12 -6.76 -5.80
CA HIS A 66 0.20 -8.21 -6.02
C HIS A 66 -1.04 -8.75 -6.73
N GLN A 67 -2.23 -8.32 -6.32
CA GLN A 67 -3.48 -8.71 -6.97
C GLN A 67 -3.50 -8.28 -8.44
N SER A 68 -3.03 -7.08 -8.75
CA SER A 68 -2.99 -6.60 -10.13
C SER A 68 -1.90 -7.30 -10.95
N PHE A 69 -0.74 -7.59 -10.38
CA PHE A 69 0.39 -8.17 -11.12
C PHE A 69 0.20 -9.67 -11.39
N PHE A 70 -0.36 -10.42 -10.43
CA PHE A 70 -0.44 -11.89 -10.48
C PHE A 70 -1.85 -12.44 -10.76
N THR A 71 -2.88 -11.60 -10.85
CA THR A 71 -4.22 -12.06 -11.29
C THR A 71 -4.30 -11.99 -12.81
N LEU A 72 -4.27 -13.17 -13.44
CA LEU A 72 -4.21 -13.31 -14.87
C LEU A 72 -5.36 -14.20 -15.35
N ASP A 73 -6.09 -13.73 -16.34
CA ASP A 73 -7.08 -14.49 -17.10
C ASP A 73 -6.56 -14.73 -18.53
N PRO A 74 -7.04 -15.74 -19.27
CA PRO A 74 -6.58 -16.04 -20.64
C PRO A 74 -7.13 -15.04 -21.68
N ASP A 75 -7.01 -13.75 -21.37
CA ASP A 75 -7.41 -12.62 -22.20
C ASP A 75 -6.33 -11.54 -22.19
N GLU A 76 -5.80 -11.22 -23.36
CA GLU A 76 -4.70 -10.27 -23.51
C GLU A 76 -5.04 -8.88 -22.97
N LYS A 77 -6.28 -8.40 -23.19
CA LYS A 77 -6.69 -7.07 -22.73
C LYS A 77 -6.79 -7.01 -21.22
N VAL A 78 -7.31 -8.08 -20.60
CA VAL A 78 -7.41 -8.20 -19.14
C VAL A 78 -6.00 -8.24 -18.53
N ILE A 79 -5.11 -9.06 -19.08
CA ILE A 79 -3.70 -9.13 -18.64
C ILE A 79 -3.07 -7.75 -18.73
N GLN A 80 -3.15 -7.09 -19.87
CA GLN A 80 -2.54 -5.79 -20.09
C GLN A 80 -3.09 -4.71 -19.16
N THR A 81 -4.40 -4.71 -18.92
CA THR A 81 -5.06 -3.79 -17.99
C THR A 81 -4.56 -3.99 -16.56
N ASN A 82 -4.50 -5.24 -16.10
CA ASN A 82 -4.06 -5.57 -14.76
C ASN A 82 -2.57 -5.24 -14.55
N ILE A 83 -1.72 -5.60 -15.49
CA ILE A 83 -0.28 -5.27 -15.45
C ILE A 83 -0.09 -3.75 -15.47
N THR A 84 -0.78 -3.03 -16.35
CA THR A 84 -0.68 -1.56 -16.38
C THR A 84 -1.03 -0.96 -15.02
N ARG A 85 -2.10 -1.43 -14.37
CA ARG A 85 -2.48 -0.99 -13.02
C ARG A 85 -1.38 -1.29 -12.00
N ALA A 86 -0.79 -2.49 -12.03
CA ALA A 86 0.32 -2.84 -11.15
C ALA A 86 1.54 -1.93 -11.36
N LEU A 87 1.90 -1.65 -12.61
CA LEU A 87 3.05 -0.81 -12.93
C LEU A 87 2.90 0.66 -12.50
N TYR A 88 1.67 1.16 -12.31
CA TYR A 88 1.46 2.46 -11.68
C TYR A 88 1.79 2.48 -10.18
N LEU A 89 1.84 1.31 -9.55
CA LEU A 89 2.07 1.17 -8.11
C LEU A 89 3.54 0.87 -7.77
N ALA A 90 4.41 0.66 -8.76
CA ALA A 90 5.79 0.26 -8.58
C ALA A 90 6.75 1.01 -9.52
N ASP A 91 8.04 0.90 -9.21
CA ASP A 91 9.12 1.45 -10.03
C ASP A 91 9.51 0.54 -11.20
N GLY A 92 10.61 0.87 -11.89
CA GLY A 92 11.14 0.09 -12.99
C GLY A 92 11.54 -1.35 -12.64
N SER A 93 11.61 -1.76 -11.37
CA SER A 93 11.91 -3.14 -11.00
C SER A 93 10.78 -4.09 -11.39
N ALA A 94 9.53 -3.72 -11.12
CA ALA A 94 8.36 -4.49 -11.54
C ALA A 94 8.22 -4.55 -13.07
N LYS A 95 8.54 -3.45 -13.75
CA LYS A 95 8.53 -3.40 -15.22
C LYS A 95 9.54 -4.39 -15.82
N ARG A 96 10.74 -4.48 -15.27
CA ARG A 96 11.75 -5.46 -15.74
C ARG A 96 11.26 -6.91 -15.59
N VAL A 97 10.61 -7.24 -14.45
CA VAL A 97 10.04 -8.58 -14.26
C VAL A 97 8.95 -8.86 -15.27
N TYR A 98 8.06 -7.90 -15.51
CA TYR A 98 7.02 -8.03 -16.55
C TYR A 98 7.61 -8.26 -17.95
N GLU A 99 8.61 -7.47 -18.35
CA GLU A 99 9.26 -7.58 -19.65
C GLU A 99 9.94 -8.94 -19.80
N ASN A 100 10.66 -9.42 -18.80
CA ASN A 100 11.28 -10.75 -18.79
C ASN A 100 10.24 -11.87 -18.94
N LEU A 101 9.13 -11.81 -18.22
CA LEU A 101 8.04 -12.79 -18.34
C LEU A 101 7.42 -12.76 -19.74
N LYS A 102 7.24 -11.57 -20.31
CA LYS A 102 6.69 -11.39 -21.65
C LYS A 102 7.62 -11.96 -22.72
N GLU A 103 8.92 -11.66 -22.65
CA GLU A 103 9.93 -12.17 -23.59
C GLU A 103 10.06 -13.70 -23.52
N ASN A 104 9.91 -14.28 -22.34
CA ASN A 104 9.89 -15.74 -22.15
C ASN A 104 8.55 -16.41 -22.54
N GLY A 105 7.59 -15.66 -23.09
CA GLY A 105 6.34 -16.20 -23.59
C GLY A 105 5.33 -16.59 -22.50
N TYR A 106 5.55 -16.16 -21.25
CA TYR A 106 4.71 -16.52 -20.10
C TYR A 106 3.23 -16.17 -20.35
N TYR A 107 2.95 -14.93 -20.73
CA TYR A 107 1.57 -14.48 -20.98
C TYR A 107 0.95 -15.13 -22.22
N ALA A 108 1.73 -15.39 -23.26
CA ALA A 108 1.27 -16.15 -24.42
C ALA A 108 0.88 -17.59 -24.01
N GLY A 109 1.64 -18.21 -23.11
CA GLY A 109 1.34 -19.51 -22.53
C GLY A 109 0.04 -19.53 -21.71
N ILE A 110 -0.22 -18.47 -20.94
CA ILE A 110 -1.46 -18.28 -20.17
C ILE A 110 -2.66 -18.28 -21.14
N ILE A 111 -2.60 -17.48 -22.20
CA ILE A 111 -3.68 -17.34 -23.19
C ILE A 111 -3.89 -18.64 -23.95
N SER A 112 -2.84 -19.20 -24.57
CA SER A 112 -2.94 -20.41 -25.39
C SER A 112 -3.31 -21.66 -24.60
N GLY A 113 -2.88 -21.73 -23.32
CA GLY A 113 -3.20 -22.82 -22.42
C GLY A 113 -4.57 -22.69 -21.74
N ASN A 114 -5.34 -21.62 -21.99
CA ASN A 114 -6.58 -21.29 -21.27
C ASN A 114 -6.40 -21.40 -19.76
N ILE A 115 -5.37 -20.73 -19.24
CA ILE A 115 -4.95 -20.77 -17.85
C ILE A 115 -5.48 -19.53 -17.12
N SER A 116 -6.04 -19.72 -15.92
CA SER A 116 -6.36 -18.62 -15.01
C SER A 116 -5.44 -18.69 -13.80
N GLN A 117 -4.92 -17.54 -13.37
CA GLN A 117 -4.11 -17.43 -12.18
C GLN A 117 -4.76 -16.42 -11.23
N ARG A 118 -4.80 -16.78 -9.95
CA ARG A 118 -5.26 -15.91 -8.85
C ARG A 118 -4.20 -15.87 -7.77
N VAL A 119 -4.09 -14.74 -7.10
CA VAL A 119 -3.20 -14.57 -5.96
C VAL A 119 -3.99 -14.13 -4.74
N GLU A 120 -3.69 -14.74 -3.62
CA GLU A 120 -4.16 -14.35 -2.30
C GLU A 120 -2.97 -13.97 -1.44
N VAL A 121 -3.02 -12.77 -0.86
CA VAL A 121 -1.95 -12.27 0.02
C VAL A 121 -2.24 -12.73 1.44
N ASP A 122 -1.42 -13.65 1.93
CA ASP A 122 -1.57 -14.31 3.23
C ASP A 122 -1.09 -13.40 4.36
N SER A 123 0.13 -12.85 4.23
CA SER A 123 0.69 -11.96 5.24
C SER A 123 1.66 -10.94 4.66
N ILE A 124 1.77 -9.81 5.35
CA ILE A 124 2.70 -8.73 5.01
C ILE A 124 3.36 -8.25 6.29
N THR A 125 4.68 -8.30 6.35
CA THR A 125 5.46 -7.61 7.38
C THR A 125 5.99 -6.30 6.84
N LEU A 126 6.03 -5.29 7.71
CA LEU A 126 6.48 -3.93 7.39
C LEU A 126 7.49 -3.48 8.43
N ASP A 127 8.60 -2.96 7.97
CA ASP A 127 9.54 -2.20 8.80
C ASP A 127 9.36 -0.70 8.54
N LEU A 128 8.85 0.01 9.54
CA LEU A 128 8.54 1.44 9.47
C LEU A 128 9.60 2.31 10.17
N HIS A 129 10.74 1.73 10.60
CA HIS A 129 11.77 2.47 11.33
C HIS A 129 12.52 3.48 10.45
N ALA A 130 12.66 3.19 9.16
CA ALA A 130 13.37 4.05 8.22
C ALA A 130 12.64 4.16 6.87
N LEU A 131 12.82 5.29 6.18
CA LEU A 131 12.33 5.49 4.82
C LEU A 131 13.43 5.15 3.80
N PRO A 132 13.10 4.52 2.67
CA PRO A 132 11.80 3.89 2.35
C PRO A 132 11.51 2.68 3.24
N TYR A 133 10.23 2.40 3.52
CA TYR A 133 9.79 1.30 4.38
C TYR A 133 10.06 -0.05 3.71
N TYR A 134 10.73 -0.96 4.39
CA TYR A 134 10.92 -2.32 3.88
C TYR A 134 9.68 -3.18 4.10
N PHE A 135 9.34 -4.02 3.13
CA PHE A 135 8.29 -5.01 3.28
C PHE A 135 8.71 -6.39 2.80
N HIS A 136 8.09 -7.39 3.40
CA HIS A 136 8.13 -8.78 2.99
C HIS A 136 6.69 -9.27 2.88
N CYS A 137 6.33 -9.89 1.76
CA CYS A 137 4.99 -10.34 1.45
C CYS A 137 5.00 -11.83 1.15
N TRP A 138 4.10 -12.56 1.80
CA TRP A 138 3.81 -13.97 1.53
C TRP A 138 2.43 -14.06 0.91
N ALA A 139 2.32 -14.82 -0.15
CA ALA A 139 1.10 -15.01 -0.89
C ALA A 139 1.01 -16.44 -1.43
N THR A 140 -0.20 -16.87 -1.71
CA THR A 140 -0.51 -18.14 -2.37
C THR A 140 -1.09 -17.86 -3.76
N GLU A 141 -0.51 -18.48 -4.77
CA GLU A 141 -1.03 -18.46 -6.14
C GLU A 141 -1.80 -19.75 -6.43
N THR A 142 -2.96 -19.59 -7.02
CA THR A 142 -3.76 -20.70 -7.56
C THR A 142 -3.79 -20.59 -9.08
N ILE A 143 -3.17 -21.54 -9.77
CA ILE A 143 -3.08 -21.62 -11.21
C ILE A 143 -4.01 -22.71 -11.68
N THR A 144 -5.10 -22.34 -12.34
CA THR A 144 -6.11 -23.27 -12.86
C THR A 144 -5.89 -23.49 -14.34
N ARG A 145 -5.65 -24.73 -14.70
CA ARG A 145 -5.53 -25.22 -16.07
C ARG A 145 -6.76 -26.06 -16.44
N PRO A 146 -7.03 -26.37 -17.69
CA PRO A 146 -8.17 -27.21 -18.09
C PRO A 146 -8.22 -28.59 -17.37
N THR A 147 -7.05 -29.19 -17.11
CA THR A 147 -6.93 -30.56 -16.58
C THR A 147 -6.34 -30.63 -15.18
N SER A 148 -5.86 -29.51 -14.62
CA SER A 148 -5.18 -29.52 -13.32
C SER A 148 -5.27 -28.15 -12.63
N GLN A 149 -5.08 -28.18 -11.33
CA GLN A 149 -4.89 -26.99 -10.51
C GLN A 149 -3.56 -27.07 -9.76
N VAL A 150 -2.79 -25.99 -9.81
CA VAL A 150 -1.51 -25.88 -9.11
C VAL A 150 -1.63 -24.81 -8.05
N THR A 151 -1.25 -25.16 -6.83
CA THR A 151 -1.07 -24.21 -5.74
C THR A 151 0.43 -23.94 -5.59
N ARG A 152 0.80 -22.66 -5.56
CA ARG A 152 2.18 -22.21 -5.55
C ARG A 152 2.37 -21.17 -4.46
N ASN A 153 3.51 -21.21 -3.75
CA ASN A 153 3.86 -20.10 -2.87
C ASN A 153 4.46 -18.94 -3.69
N LEU A 154 4.26 -17.76 -3.18
CA LEU A 154 4.89 -16.55 -3.70
C LEU A 154 5.44 -15.75 -2.52
N VAL A 155 6.74 -15.53 -2.50
CA VAL A 155 7.39 -14.69 -1.49
C VAL A 155 8.09 -13.55 -2.20
N THR A 156 7.77 -12.33 -1.81
CA THR A 156 8.35 -11.13 -2.42
C THR A 156 8.84 -10.16 -1.37
N GLU A 157 9.74 -9.29 -1.77
CA GLU A 157 10.22 -8.18 -0.96
C GLU A 157 10.31 -6.89 -1.77
N GLY A 158 10.46 -5.78 -1.08
CA GLY A 158 10.66 -4.48 -1.68
C GLY A 158 10.63 -3.36 -0.67
N TRP A 159 10.67 -2.15 -1.18
CA TRP A 159 10.63 -0.93 -0.37
C TRP A 159 9.45 -0.07 -0.79
N LEU A 160 8.83 0.59 0.18
CA LEU A 160 7.73 1.52 -0.03
C LEU A 160 8.20 2.95 0.20
N ARG A 161 8.20 3.77 -0.84
CA ARG A 161 8.43 5.20 -0.73
C ARG A 161 7.10 5.95 -0.76
N PRO A 162 6.80 6.80 0.23
CA PRO A 162 5.62 7.65 0.20
C PRO A 162 5.67 8.64 -0.98
N VAL A 163 4.53 8.82 -1.65
CA VAL A 163 4.31 9.77 -2.73
C VAL A 163 2.95 10.44 -2.59
N SER A 164 2.68 11.47 -3.38
CA SER A 164 1.34 12.06 -3.44
C SER A 164 0.33 11.05 -3.99
N ARG A 165 -0.87 11.06 -3.43
CA ARG A 165 -1.99 10.24 -3.92
C ARG A 165 -2.47 10.75 -5.28
N SER A 166 -2.97 9.83 -6.10
CA SER A 166 -3.61 10.12 -7.38
C SER A 166 -4.69 9.08 -7.67
N ASP A 167 -5.49 9.30 -8.70
CA ASP A 167 -6.56 8.36 -9.11
C ASP A 167 -6.04 6.96 -9.40
N ASN A 168 -4.80 6.85 -9.89
CA ASN A 168 -4.15 5.56 -10.16
C ASN A 168 -3.34 5.02 -8.97
N ASN A 169 -3.19 5.81 -7.90
CA ASN A 169 -2.42 5.46 -6.71
C ASN A 169 -3.08 6.02 -5.44
N LEU A 170 -4.14 5.36 -5.01
CA LEU A 170 -4.98 5.81 -3.89
C LEU A 170 -4.27 5.78 -2.54
N HIS A 171 -3.33 4.85 -2.36
CA HIS A 171 -2.63 4.67 -1.09
C HIS A 171 -1.44 5.62 -0.90
N GLY A 172 -0.92 6.22 -1.99
CA GLY A 172 0.19 7.19 -1.93
C GLY A 172 1.53 6.57 -1.61
N PHE A 173 1.84 5.41 -2.19
CA PHE A 173 3.15 4.77 -2.12
C PHE A 173 3.63 4.37 -3.51
N ILE A 174 4.94 4.16 -3.66
CA ILE A 174 5.56 3.47 -4.79
C ILE A 174 6.41 2.33 -4.24
N ILE A 175 6.21 1.14 -4.78
CA ILE A 175 7.07 -0.02 -4.52
C ILE A 175 8.37 0.17 -5.31
N GLU A 176 9.51 0.10 -4.63
CA GLU A 176 10.84 0.21 -5.23
C GLU A 176 11.64 -1.06 -5.02
N ARG A 177 12.54 -1.35 -5.96
CA ARG A 177 13.46 -2.50 -5.88
C ARG A 177 12.74 -3.81 -5.55
N TRP A 178 11.56 -3.98 -6.13
CA TRP A 178 10.75 -5.17 -5.93
C TRP A 178 11.44 -6.42 -6.48
N ASN A 179 11.38 -7.50 -5.72
CA ASN A 179 12.01 -8.78 -6.08
C ASN A 179 11.14 -9.95 -5.65
N ILE A 180 11.15 -11.02 -6.44
CA ILE A 180 10.54 -12.30 -6.10
C ILE A 180 11.63 -13.18 -5.50
N LEU A 181 11.46 -13.58 -4.24
CA LEU A 181 12.39 -14.42 -3.51
C LEU A 181 12.09 -15.90 -3.72
N GLU A 182 10.81 -16.24 -3.74
CA GLU A 182 10.37 -17.61 -3.92
C GLU A 182 9.07 -17.67 -4.72
N ASN A 183 8.98 -18.63 -5.65
CA ASN A 183 7.78 -18.93 -6.42
C ASN A 183 7.87 -20.42 -6.83
N LYS A 184 7.34 -21.32 -5.97
CA LYS A 184 7.46 -22.77 -6.13
C LYS A 184 6.12 -23.46 -6.02
N ASP A 185 5.93 -24.50 -6.81
CA ASP A 185 4.75 -25.34 -6.74
C ASP A 185 4.73 -26.12 -5.43
N LEU A 186 3.66 -25.96 -4.66
CA LEU A 186 3.41 -26.67 -3.41
C LEU A 186 2.59 -27.94 -3.63
N LYS A 187 1.59 -27.85 -4.51
CA LYS A 187 0.64 -28.93 -4.76
C LYS A 187 0.14 -28.88 -6.19
N VAL A 188 -0.01 -30.06 -6.80
CA VAL A 188 -0.65 -30.24 -8.11
C VAL A 188 -1.78 -31.25 -7.95
N GLU A 189 -2.98 -30.85 -8.34
CA GLU A 189 -4.19 -31.68 -8.29
C GLU A 189 -4.79 -31.84 -9.69
N ALA A 190 -5.18 -33.04 -10.03
CA ALA A 190 -5.98 -33.27 -11.25
C ALA A 190 -7.40 -32.75 -11.04
N ARG A 191 -7.97 -32.19 -12.09
CA ARG A 191 -9.32 -31.60 -12.08
C ARG A 191 -10.32 -32.50 -12.79
#